data_dc16b8b71394987722d603b6cc8663d1
#
_entry.id   dc16b8b71394987722d603b6cc8663d1
#
_cell.length_a   1.000
_cell.length_b   1.000
_cell.length_c   1.000
_cell.angle_alpha   90.00
_cell.angle_beta   90.00
_cell.angle_gamma   90.00
#
_symmetry.space_group_name_H-M   'P 1'
#
loop_
_entity.id
_entity.type
_entity.pdbx_description
1 polymer ?
#
loop_
_entity_poly.entity_id
_entity_poly.type
_entity_poly.pdbx_seq_one_letter_code
_entity_poly.pdbx_strand_id
1 'polypeptide(L)'
;MKSNLLKKTAGTLILAGAMALAGCSGGAANKDAGTAAAGEKKQLKVGFDSEFPPYGYKDGDSYAGFDLDLAQAVCDYYGWELVKQPIDWDSKDMELNSGAIDCIWNGFTINGREDEYTWTAPYIDNSQVIVVKDGSGINSLEDLKGKVVDVQADSSALAALQGEDATDLGKQVAADAKQLTQVPDYNTAFMDLESGAADAIAMDVGVANYQLANRGGGFKILDKAISSEQYGIGFKKGNEELKNQVTDALNDLEKKGILEEIIKKWSAKDNGAYSFLETTWCWNKK
;
A
#
# COMPACT_ATOMS: atom_id res chain seq x y z
N MET A 1 -24.63 -6.23 -58.43
CA MET A 1 -24.07 -5.45 -59.57
C MET A 1 -22.70 -4.91 -59.15
N LYS A 2 -21.68 -5.43 -59.90
CA LYS A 2 -20.36 -4.80 -60.26
C LYS A 2 -19.52 -4.23 -59.09
N SER A 3 -18.46 -4.88 -58.58
CA SER A 3 -17.13 -5.23 -59.17
C SER A 3 -16.29 -4.02 -59.57
N ASN A 4 -15.10 -3.94 -58.91
CA ASN A 4 -13.76 -3.69 -59.49
C ASN A 4 -12.79 -3.38 -58.32
N LEU A 5 -11.83 -4.09 -57.91
CA LEU A 5 -10.64 -4.81 -58.38
C LEU A 5 -9.71 -3.99 -59.30
N LEU A 6 -8.55 -3.58 -58.77
CA LEU A 6 -7.25 -3.40 -59.44
C LEU A 6 -6.18 -3.13 -58.34
N LYS A 7 -5.26 -3.97 -58.04
CA LYS A 7 -4.03 -4.55 -58.61
C LYS A 7 -2.83 -3.58 -58.68
N LYS A 8 -1.80 -3.97 -57.88
CA LYS A 8 -0.34 -4.06 -58.15
C LYS A 8 0.44 -2.76 -58.39
N THR A 9 1.59 -2.58 -57.74
CA THR A 9 2.87 -3.13 -58.18
C THR A 9 3.99 -2.98 -57.14
N ALA A 10 4.89 -3.97 -57.14
CA ALA A 10 6.13 -4.05 -56.36
C ALA A 10 7.22 -3.17 -56.96
N GLY A 11 8.21 -2.84 -56.14
CA GLY A 11 9.46 -2.22 -56.58
C GLY A 11 10.59 -2.48 -55.60
N THR A 12 11.29 -3.57 -55.81
CA THR A 12 12.58 -3.93 -55.19
C THR A 12 13.69 -3.10 -55.82
N LEU A 13 14.58 -2.50 -55.05
CA LEU A 13 15.92 -2.16 -55.53
C LEU A 13 16.95 -2.42 -54.42
N ILE A 14 17.81 -3.41 -54.73
CA ILE A 14 19.07 -3.74 -54.05
C ILE A 14 20.15 -2.92 -54.74
N LEU A 15 21.04 -2.29 -53.96
CA LEU A 15 22.39 -1.97 -54.48
C LEU A 15 23.41 -2.13 -53.35
N ALA A 16 24.38 -2.96 -53.66
CA ALA A 16 25.53 -3.34 -52.87
C ALA A 16 26.79 -2.52 -53.24
N GLY A 17 27.76 -2.49 -52.35
CA GLY A 17 29.19 -2.24 -52.63
C GLY A 17 29.67 -0.88 -52.11
N ALA A 18 30.80 -0.70 -51.47
CA ALA A 18 32.09 -1.39 -51.49
C ALA A 18 32.96 -0.88 -50.32
N MET A 19 33.84 -1.74 -49.86
CA MET A 19 34.95 -1.44 -48.92
C MET A 19 35.99 -0.50 -49.52
N ALA A 20 36.58 0.35 -48.70
CA ALA A 20 37.97 0.82 -48.89
C ALA A 20 38.65 1.01 -47.53
N LEU A 21 39.71 0.23 -47.31
CA LEU A 21 40.74 0.39 -46.28
C LEU A 21 41.75 1.48 -46.74
N ALA A 22 42.21 2.28 -45.84
CA ALA A 22 43.61 2.54 -45.52
C ALA A 22 43.85 3.95 -44.96
N GLY A 23 44.70 4.02 -43.91
CA GLY A 23 45.62 5.10 -43.74
C GLY A 23 45.79 5.59 -42.29
N CYS A 24 46.82 5.09 -41.58
CA CYS A 24 47.35 5.65 -40.35
C CYS A 24 47.91 7.06 -40.53
N SER A 25 47.70 7.99 -39.56
CA SER A 25 48.81 8.61 -38.78
C SER A 25 48.32 9.83 -37.98
N GLY A 26 48.79 9.92 -36.73
CA GLY A 26 49.19 11.19 -36.09
C GLY A 26 48.19 11.98 -35.31
N GLY A 27 48.16 11.74 -34.02
CA GLY A 27 48.23 12.68 -32.92
C GLY A 27 47.37 13.96 -32.88
N ALA A 28 46.37 13.97 -31.99
CA ALA A 28 46.06 15.13 -31.14
C ALA A 28 45.03 14.69 -30.09
N ALA A 29 45.41 14.84 -28.83
CA ALA A 29 44.50 14.58 -27.70
C ALA A 29 43.36 15.60 -27.72
N ASN A 30 42.17 15.19 -28.12
CA ASN A 30 40.93 15.90 -27.82
C ASN A 30 40.28 15.18 -26.64
N LYS A 31 40.21 15.85 -25.51
CA LYS A 31 39.37 15.49 -24.39
C LYS A 31 37.95 15.72 -24.81
N ASP A 32 37.35 14.76 -25.46
CA ASP A 32 35.89 14.68 -25.51
C ASP A 32 35.43 14.28 -24.12
N ALA A 33 34.85 15.27 -23.43
CA ALA A 33 33.99 15.05 -22.29
C ALA A 33 32.82 14.21 -22.77
N GLY A 34 32.94 12.90 -22.57
CA GLY A 34 31.84 11.97 -22.80
C GLY A 34 30.68 12.47 -21.93
N THR A 35 29.61 12.89 -22.57
CA THR A 35 28.29 13.01 -21.97
C THR A 35 27.97 11.61 -21.48
N ALA A 36 28.18 11.37 -20.17
CA ALA A 36 27.64 10.20 -19.52
C ALA A 36 26.12 10.24 -19.76
N ALA A 37 25.62 9.28 -20.52
CA ALA A 37 24.18 9.01 -20.58
C ALA A 37 23.73 8.92 -19.13
N ALA A 38 22.77 9.76 -18.74
CA ALA A 38 22.16 9.68 -17.42
C ALA A 38 21.59 8.26 -17.29
N GLY A 39 22.27 7.41 -16.52
CA GLY A 39 21.83 6.05 -16.28
C GLY A 39 20.43 6.10 -15.72
N GLU A 40 19.56 5.18 -16.13
CA GLU A 40 18.23 5.02 -15.57
C GLU A 40 18.34 4.96 -14.03
N LYS A 41 17.58 5.81 -13.35
CA LYS A 41 17.53 5.78 -11.89
C LYS A 41 16.96 4.44 -11.44
N LYS A 42 17.53 3.85 -10.39
CA LYS A 42 16.92 2.69 -9.74
C LYS A 42 15.51 3.08 -9.31
N GLN A 43 14.54 2.22 -9.60
CA GLN A 43 13.15 2.39 -9.18
C GLN A 43 12.88 1.60 -7.90
N LEU A 44 11.99 2.12 -7.06
CA LEU A 44 11.33 1.38 -5.98
C LEU A 44 9.83 1.36 -6.29
N LYS A 45 9.32 0.17 -6.62
CA LYS A 45 7.90 -0.04 -6.93
C LYS A 45 7.18 -0.45 -5.65
N VAL A 46 6.39 0.46 -5.11
CA VAL A 46 5.62 0.24 -3.88
C VAL A 46 4.21 -0.18 -4.24
N GLY A 47 3.81 -1.39 -3.84
CA GLY A 47 2.45 -1.90 -3.94
C GLY A 47 1.60 -1.43 -2.78
N PHE A 48 0.39 -0.93 -3.08
CA PHE A 48 -0.55 -0.44 -2.07
C PHE A 48 -2.00 -0.51 -2.57
N ASP A 49 -2.94 -0.67 -1.64
CA ASP A 49 -4.37 -0.52 -1.88
C ASP A 49 -4.70 0.98 -1.99
N SER A 50 -5.26 1.42 -3.12
CA SER A 50 -5.59 2.82 -3.35
C SER A 50 -6.85 3.30 -2.63
N GLU A 51 -7.51 2.43 -1.88
CA GLU A 51 -8.70 2.72 -1.06
C GLU A 51 -8.42 2.57 0.45
N PHE A 52 -7.14 2.74 0.86
CA PHE A 52 -6.68 2.55 2.24
C PHE A 52 -6.09 3.82 2.88
N PRO A 53 -6.86 4.93 2.95
CA PRO A 53 -6.40 6.16 3.59
C PRO A 53 -6.29 6.00 5.12
N PRO A 54 -5.35 6.69 5.80
CA PRO A 54 -4.45 7.70 5.29
C PRO A 54 -3.12 7.14 4.77
N TYR A 55 -2.92 5.82 4.73
CA TYR A 55 -1.63 5.18 4.42
C TYR A 55 -1.30 5.21 2.94
N GLY A 56 -2.25 4.81 2.06
CA GLY A 56 -2.16 4.92 0.62
C GLY A 56 -3.54 5.08 0.01
N TYR A 57 -3.76 6.08 -0.84
CA TYR A 57 -5.07 6.29 -1.43
C TYR A 57 -5.01 7.15 -2.70
N LYS A 58 -6.08 7.06 -3.49
CA LYS A 58 -6.26 7.89 -4.67
C LYS A 58 -6.70 9.30 -4.26
N ASP A 59 -5.96 10.30 -4.72
CA ASP A 59 -6.24 11.73 -4.49
C ASP A 59 -6.32 12.46 -5.84
N GLY A 60 -7.54 12.63 -6.35
CA GLY A 60 -7.77 13.13 -7.71
C GLY A 60 -7.17 12.21 -8.77
N ASP A 61 -6.27 12.76 -9.58
CA ASP A 61 -5.55 12.01 -10.62
C ASP A 61 -4.20 11.44 -10.13
N SER A 62 -3.91 11.54 -8.84
CA SER A 62 -2.65 11.10 -8.23
C SER A 62 -2.90 10.15 -7.05
N TYR A 63 -1.81 9.71 -6.42
CA TYR A 63 -1.84 8.90 -5.21
C TYR A 63 -1.11 9.63 -4.09
N ALA A 64 -1.74 9.66 -2.91
CA ALA A 64 -1.23 10.23 -1.67
C ALA A 64 -1.27 9.19 -0.56
N GLY A 65 -0.56 9.45 0.54
CA GLY A 65 -0.59 8.60 1.71
C GLY A 65 0.61 8.83 2.61
N PHE A 66 0.41 8.56 3.89
CA PHE A 66 1.48 8.61 4.89
C PHE A 66 2.64 7.69 4.51
N ASP A 67 2.32 6.44 4.15
CA ASP A 67 3.30 5.43 3.75
C ASP A 67 3.99 5.79 2.43
N LEU A 68 3.25 6.39 1.50
CA LEU A 68 3.81 6.85 0.22
C LEU A 68 4.77 8.04 0.41
N ASP A 69 4.53 8.90 1.40
CA ASP A 69 5.47 9.98 1.75
C ASP A 69 6.74 9.44 2.42
N LEU A 70 6.63 8.41 3.27
CA LEU A 70 7.79 7.70 3.83
C LEU A 70 8.61 7.03 2.71
N ALA A 71 7.94 6.35 1.78
CA ALA A 71 8.59 5.72 0.63
C ALA A 71 9.28 6.75 -0.28
N GLN A 72 8.67 7.92 -0.48
CA GLN A 72 9.28 9.01 -1.24
C GLN A 72 10.55 9.51 -0.55
N ALA A 73 10.53 9.68 0.78
CA ALA A 73 11.73 10.10 1.53
C ALA A 73 12.87 9.08 1.40
N VAL A 74 12.59 7.78 1.39
CA VAL A 74 13.59 6.73 1.13
C VAL A 74 14.14 6.82 -0.30
N CYS A 75 13.27 7.05 -1.29
CA CYS A 75 13.70 7.22 -2.67
C CYS A 75 14.58 8.47 -2.84
N ASP A 76 14.21 9.59 -2.22
CA ASP A 76 14.98 10.82 -2.25
C ASP A 76 16.36 10.65 -1.58
N TYR A 77 16.43 9.89 -0.48
CA TYR A 77 17.68 9.58 0.22
C TYR A 77 18.70 8.87 -0.68
N TYR A 78 18.26 7.94 -1.52
CA TYR A 78 19.13 7.21 -2.45
C TYR A 78 19.19 7.80 -3.86
N GLY A 79 18.37 8.82 -4.18
CA GLY A 79 18.20 9.32 -5.55
C GLY A 79 17.47 8.33 -6.47
N TRP A 80 16.66 7.44 -5.91
CA TRP A 80 15.81 6.52 -6.65
C TRP A 80 14.54 7.22 -7.15
N GLU A 81 13.82 6.54 -8.05
CA GLU A 81 12.48 6.94 -8.50
C GLU A 81 11.44 6.10 -7.75
N LEU A 82 10.45 6.75 -7.12
CA LEU A 82 9.31 6.07 -6.53
C LEU A 82 8.27 5.76 -7.60
N VAL A 83 7.94 4.48 -7.76
CA VAL A 83 6.81 4.03 -8.57
C VAL A 83 5.68 3.61 -7.63
N LYS A 84 4.62 4.40 -7.59
CA LYS A 84 3.42 4.11 -6.81
C LYS A 84 2.53 3.16 -7.62
N GLN A 85 2.48 1.89 -7.24
CA GLN A 85 1.75 0.85 -7.94
C GLN A 85 0.50 0.45 -7.16
N PRO A 86 -0.70 0.96 -7.54
CA PRO A 86 -1.94 0.47 -6.95
C PRO A 86 -2.17 -0.98 -7.33
N ILE A 87 -2.62 -1.77 -6.36
CA ILE A 87 -2.92 -3.20 -6.53
C ILE A 87 -4.28 -3.52 -5.91
N ASP A 88 -4.92 -4.57 -6.40
CA ASP A 88 -6.01 -5.21 -5.67
C ASP A 88 -5.41 -5.96 -4.47
N TRP A 89 -5.97 -5.75 -3.28
CA TRP A 89 -5.33 -6.21 -2.04
C TRP A 89 -5.18 -7.74 -1.96
N ASP A 90 -6.13 -8.48 -2.47
CA ASP A 90 -6.09 -9.95 -2.54
C ASP A 90 -5.05 -10.48 -3.57
N SER A 91 -4.51 -9.61 -4.42
CA SER A 91 -3.49 -9.93 -5.41
C SER A 91 -2.06 -9.64 -4.94
N LYS A 92 -1.86 -9.05 -3.74
CA LYS A 92 -0.57 -8.54 -3.25
C LYS A 92 0.57 -9.55 -3.34
N ASP A 93 0.29 -10.81 -3.02
CA ASP A 93 1.31 -11.86 -3.03
C ASP A 93 1.76 -12.21 -4.44
N MET A 94 0.83 -12.27 -5.38
CA MET A 94 1.13 -12.50 -6.78
C MET A 94 1.96 -11.35 -7.36
N GLU A 95 1.58 -10.10 -7.08
CA GLU A 95 2.28 -8.90 -7.54
C GLU A 95 3.71 -8.84 -6.98
N LEU A 96 3.88 -9.13 -5.68
CA LEU A 96 5.20 -9.16 -5.04
C LEU A 96 6.07 -10.33 -5.56
N ASN A 97 5.49 -11.53 -5.69
CA ASN A 97 6.23 -12.71 -6.11
C ASN A 97 6.65 -12.65 -7.59
N SER A 98 5.85 -12.03 -8.45
CA SER A 98 6.16 -11.80 -9.86
C SER A 98 7.22 -10.71 -10.08
N GLY A 99 7.43 -9.82 -9.09
CA GLY A 99 8.31 -8.64 -9.22
C GLY A 99 7.63 -7.46 -9.92
N ALA A 100 6.30 -7.46 -10.04
CA ALA A 100 5.54 -6.29 -10.47
C ALA A 100 5.66 -5.15 -9.45
N ILE A 101 5.76 -5.50 -8.16
CA ILE A 101 6.12 -4.61 -7.07
C ILE A 101 7.37 -5.12 -6.34
N ASP A 102 8.11 -4.21 -5.69
CA ASP A 102 9.33 -4.52 -4.94
C ASP A 102 9.05 -4.71 -3.45
N CYS A 103 8.02 -4.06 -2.94
CA CYS A 103 7.54 -4.20 -1.56
C CYS A 103 6.05 -3.83 -1.46
N ILE A 104 5.43 -4.29 -0.37
CA ILE A 104 4.11 -3.87 0.07
C ILE A 104 4.31 -2.86 1.21
N TRP A 105 3.82 -1.63 1.02
CA TRP A 105 3.94 -0.57 2.00
C TRP A 105 2.64 0.22 2.07
N ASN A 106 1.72 -0.24 2.93
CA ASN A 106 0.35 0.28 3.00
C ASN A 106 -0.36 -0.13 4.30
N GLY A 107 0.20 0.24 5.46
CA GLY A 107 -0.37 -0.26 6.71
C GLY A 107 -0.41 -1.79 6.74
N PHE A 108 0.70 -2.44 6.40
CA PHE A 108 0.73 -3.87 6.20
C PHE A 108 1.08 -4.63 7.49
N THR A 109 0.13 -5.37 8.01
CA THR A 109 0.23 -6.10 9.29
C THR A 109 1.23 -7.23 9.23
N ILE A 110 2.19 -7.23 10.18
CA ILE A 110 3.19 -8.27 10.37
C ILE A 110 2.56 -9.51 11.02
N ASN A 111 1.72 -9.29 12.04
CA ASN A 111 1.17 -10.35 12.89
C ASN A 111 0.41 -11.40 12.07
N GLY A 112 0.75 -12.65 12.29
CA GLY A 112 0.23 -13.81 11.55
C GLY A 112 0.83 -14.01 10.16
N ARG A 113 1.79 -13.17 9.75
CA ARG A 113 2.50 -13.24 8.44
C ARG A 113 4.01 -13.19 8.59
N GLU A 114 4.55 -13.39 9.79
CA GLU A 114 5.97 -13.25 10.12
C GLU A 114 6.86 -14.09 9.21
N ASP A 115 6.39 -15.30 8.89
CA ASP A 115 7.13 -16.26 8.08
C ASP A 115 6.87 -16.17 6.57
N GLU A 116 5.95 -15.32 6.13
CA GLU A 116 5.55 -15.23 4.71
C GLU A 116 6.42 -14.25 3.93
N TYR A 117 6.92 -13.20 4.60
CA TYR A 117 7.65 -12.10 4.00
C TYR A 117 9.02 -11.89 4.67
N THR A 118 9.82 -11.04 4.08
CA THR A 118 10.96 -10.39 4.74
C THR A 118 10.51 -9.01 5.19
N TRP A 119 10.51 -8.78 6.52
CA TRP A 119 9.93 -7.59 7.13
C TRP A 119 10.98 -6.59 7.60
N THR A 120 10.63 -5.30 7.57
CA THR A 120 11.30 -4.30 8.42
C THR A 120 10.93 -4.51 9.89
N ALA A 121 11.56 -3.75 10.80
CA ALA A 121 10.98 -3.51 12.12
C ALA A 121 9.59 -2.87 11.97
N PRO A 122 8.68 -3.04 12.97
CA PRO A 122 7.40 -2.36 12.94
C PRO A 122 7.57 -0.83 13.02
N TYR A 123 6.65 -0.10 12.36
CA TYR A 123 6.65 1.36 12.36
C TYR A 123 5.36 1.99 12.89
N ILE A 124 4.25 1.27 12.92
CA ILE A 124 2.96 1.70 13.49
C ILE A 124 2.38 0.59 14.37
N ASP A 125 1.92 0.95 15.58
CA ASP A 125 1.01 0.12 16.37
C ASP A 125 -0.42 0.33 15.85
N ASN A 126 -1.13 -0.76 15.57
CA ASN A 126 -2.50 -0.75 15.03
C ASN A 126 -3.42 -1.68 15.82
N SER A 127 -4.71 -1.60 15.54
CA SER A 127 -5.74 -2.49 16.08
C SER A 127 -6.84 -2.71 15.05
N GLN A 128 -7.44 -3.90 15.07
CA GLN A 128 -8.66 -4.16 14.33
C GLN A 128 -9.87 -3.83 15.19
N VAL A 129 -10.78 -3.03 14.64
CA VAL A 129 -11.95 -2.51 15.33
C VAL A 129 -13.24 -2.77 14.56
N ILE A 130 -14.37 -2.51 15.21
CA ILE A 130 -15.69 -2.54 14.59
C ILE A 130 -16.22 -1.11 14.45
N VAL A 131 -16.64 -0.78 13.23
CA VAL A 131 -17.39 0.45 12.92
C VAL A 131 -18.86 0.12 12.70
N VAL A 132 -19.73 0.95 13.26
CA VAL A 132 -21.18 0.82 13.14
C VAL A 132 -21.84 2.19 12.91
N LYS A 133 -23.09 2.19 12.42
CA LYS A 133 -23.89 3.44 12.37
C LYS A 133 -24.24 3.94 13.75
N ASP A 134 -24.22 5.24 13.93
CA ASP A 134 -24.82 5.90 15.09
C ASP A 134 -26.31 5.56 15.17
N GLY A 135 -26.78 5.27 16.38
CA GLY A 135 -28.18 4.92 16.59
C GLY A 135 -28.61 3.53 16.10
N SER A 136 -27.67 2.69 15.59
CA SER A 136 -27.96 1.30 15.19
C SER A 136 -28.41 0.39 16.35
N GLY A 137 -28.19 0.81 17.60
CA GLY A 137 -28.40 -0.03 18.77
C GLY A 137 -27.23 -0.97 19.09
N ILE A 138 -26.19 -1.00 18.23
CA ILE A 138 -24.97 -1.78 18.46
C ILE A 138 -23.99 -0.91 19.24
N ASN A 139 -23.65 -1.31 20.46
CA ASN A 139 -22.76 -0.57 21.36
C ASN A 139 -21.58 -1.39 21.87
N SER A 140 -21.59 -2.69 21.66
CA SER A 140 -20.56 -3.62 22.08
C SER A 140 -20.37 -4.73 21.04
N LEU A 141 -19.31 -5.53 21.17
CA LEU A 141 -19.06 -6.68 20.29
C LEU A 141 -20.15 -7.77 20.45
N GLU A 142 -20.74 -7.88 21.63
CA GLU A 142 -21.82 -8.84 21.93
C GLU A 142 -23.11 -8.52 21.14
N ASP A 143 -23.33 -7.24 20.80
CA ASP A 143 -24.48 -6.79 20.00
C ASP A 143 -24.38 -7.18 18.52
N LEU A 144 -23.21 -7.71 18.08
CA LEU A 144 -23.00 -8.22 16.72
C LEU A 144 -23.69 -9.57 16.48
N LYS A 145 -24.25 -10.17 17.52
CA LYS A 145 -24.98 -11.43 17.38
C LYS A 145 -26.15 -11.31 16.40
N GLY A 146 -26.09 -12.15 15.37
CA GLY A 146 -27.10 -12.17 14.30
C GLY A 146 -26.99 -11.00 13.32
N LYS A 147 -25.90 -10.24 13.31
CA LYS A 147 -25.62 -9.10 12.45
C LYS A 147 -24.80 -9.50 11.22
N VAL A 148 -24.90 -8.71 10.15
CA VAL A 148 -24.04 -8.82 8.98
C VAL A 148 -22.83 -7.91 9.20
N VAL A 149 -21.63 -8.49 9.15
CA VAL A 149 -20.38 -7.77 9.32
C VAL A 149 -19.58 -7.84 8.02
N ASP A 150 -19.27 -6.70 7.44
CA ASP A 150 -18.39 -6.61 6.29
C ASP A 150 -16.93 -6.54 6.71
N VAL A 151 -16.08 -7.13 5.90
CA VAL A 151 -14.64 -7.15 6.12
C VAL A 151 -13.93 -7.22 4.76
N GLN A 152 -12.82 -6.52 4.61
CA GLN A 152 -12.06 -6.59 3.35
C GLN A 152 -11.47 -7.99 3.16
N ALA A 153 -11.54 -8.49 1.92
CA ALA A 153 -10.95 -9.76 1.54
C ALA A 153 -9.43 -9.76 1.80
N ASP A 154 -8.92 -10.87 2.30
CA ASP A 154 -7.48 -11.09 2.60
C ASP A 154 -6.83 -10.03 3.52
N SER A 155 -7.67 -9.34 4.33
CA SER A 155 -7.22 -8.34 5.31
C SER A 155 -6.83 -8.98 6.65
N SER A 156 -6.10 -8.21 7.47
CA SER A 156 -5.83 -8.58 8.87
C SER A 156 -7.09 -8.57 9.73
N ALA A 157 -8.09 -7.76 9.41
CA ALA A 157 -9.41 -7.82 10.06
C ALA A 157 -10.08 -9.18 9.84
N LEU A 158 -10.03 -9.71 8.62
CA LEU A 158 -10.55 -11.05 8.32
C LEU A 158 -9.75 -12.13 9.08
N ALA A 159 -8.42 -12.02 9.09
CA ALA A 159 -7.56 -12.93 9.84
C ALA A 159 -7.82 -12.86 11.36
N ALA A 160 -8.06 -11.67 11.91
CA ALA A 160 -8.41 -11.49 13.32
C ALA A 160 -9.77 -12.13 13.70
N LEU A 161 -10.66 -12.33 12.73
CA LEU A 161 -11.97 -12.97 12.93
C LEU A 161 -11.96 -14.47 12.65
N GLN A 162 -11.24 -14.92 11.60
CA GLN A 162 -11.33 -16.29 11.07
C GLN A 162 -9.98 -16.99 10.91
N GLY A 163 -8.85 -16.29 11.10
CA GLY A 163 -7.51 -16.89 10.98
C GLY A 163 -7.23 -17.96 12.04
N GLU A 164 -6.25 -18.79 11.79
CA GLU A 164 -5.81 -19.83 12.75
C GLU A 164 -5.40 -19.19 14.09
N ASP A 165 -4.69 -18.05 14.04
CA ASP A 165 -4.20 -17.29 15.19
C ASP A 165 -5.20 -16.26 15.72
N ALA A 166 -6.44 -16.24 15.21
CA ALA A 166 -7.47 -15.36 15.71
C ALA A 166 -7.71 -15.56 17.21
N THR A 167 -7.83 -14.46 17.94
CA THR A 167 -8.13 -14.48 19.38
C THR A 167 -9.47 -15.14 19.66
N ASP A 168 -9.68 -15.64 20.89
CA ASP A 168 -10.99 -16.19 21.31
C ASP A 168 -12.10 -15.14 21.10
N LEU A 169 -11.80 -13.86 21.31
CA LEU A 169 -12.73 -12.76 21.08
C LEU A 169 -13.09 -12.63 19.59
N GLY A 170 -12.09 -12.62 18.69
CA GLY A 170 -12.32 -12.58 17.25
C GLY A 170 -13.14 -13.74 16.75
N LYS A 171 -12.78 -14.96 17.18
CA LYS A 171 -13.52 -16.20 16.88
C LYS A 171 -14.97 -16.14 17.38
N GLN A 172 -15.19 -15.56 18.57
CA GLN A 172 -16.53 -15.37 19.14
C GLN A 172 -17.36 -14.40 18.31
N VAL A 173 -16.79 -13.24 17.93
CA VAL A 173 -17.47 -12.25 17.06
C VAL A 173 -17.85 -12.89 15.73
N ALA A 174 -16.94 -13.65 15.10
CA ALA A 174 -17.22 -14.35 13.86
C ALA A 174 -18.33 -15.40 14.00
N ALA A 175 -18.36 -16.14 15.10
CA ALA A 175 -19.35 -17.17 15.36
C ALA A 175 -20.75 -16.60 15.69
N ASP A 176 -20.80 -15.44 16.33
CA ASP A 176 -22.05 -14.76 16.71
C ASP A 176 -22.66 -13.97 15.53
N ALA A 177 -21.84 -13.52 14.59
CA ALA A 177 -22.32 -12.84 13.39
C ALA A 177 -23.25 -13.76 12.56
N LYS A 178 -24.29 -13.17 11.98
CA LYS A 178 -25.14 -13.87 11.00
C LYS A 178 -24.35 -14.23 9.76
N GLN A 179 -23.47 -13.32 9.34
CA GLN A 179 -22.65 -13.43 8.15
C GLN A 179 -21.43 -12.52 8.26
N LEU A 180 -20.27 -13.01 7.83
CA LEU A 180 -19.14 -12.19 7.46
C LEU A 180 -19.12 -12.07 5.94
N THR A 181 -19.28 -10.85 5.43
CA THR A 181 -19.27 -10.57 3.99
C THR A 181 -17.89 -10.03 3.63
N GLN A 182 -17.20 -10.72 2.73
CA GLN A 182 -15.92 -10.21 2.21
C GLN A 182 -16.20 -9.23 1.07
N VAL A 183 -15.62 -8.03 1.17
CA VAL A 183 -15.71 -6.95 0.19
C VAL A 183 -14.32 -6.62 -0.35
N PRO A 184 -14.19 -6.02 -1.55
CA PRO A 184 -12.89 -5.73 -2.14
C PRO A 184 -12.14 -4.61 -1.39
N ASP A 185 -12.86 -3.63 -0.87
CA ASP A 185 -12.31 -2.43 -0.23
C ASP A 185 -13.26 -1.84 0.82
N TYR A 186 -12.74 -0.92 1.66
CA TYR A 186 -13.53 -0.30 2.72
C TYR A 186 -14.54 0.75 2.23
N ASN A 187 -14.39 1.34 1.05
CA ASN A 187 -15.43 2.22 0.50
C ASN A 187 -16.68 1.43 0.16
N THR A 188 -16.51 0.22 -0.40
CA THR A 188 -17.62 -0.74 -0.62
C THR A 188 -18.28 -1.12 0.72
N ALA A 189 -17.50 -1.46 1.76
CA ALA A 189 -18.03 -1.77 3.08
C ALA A 189 -18.86 -0.61 3.67
N PHE A 190 -18.37 0.64 3.53
CA PHE A 190 -19.12 1.80 4.00
C PHE A 190 -20.41 2.04 3.20
N MET A 191 -20.44 1.80 1.88
CA MET A 191 -21.66 1.86 1.09
C MET A 191 -22.68 0.82 1.56
N ASP A 192 -22.25 -0.40 1.87
CA ASP A 192 -23.10 -1.44 2.41
C ASP A 192 -23.61 -1.09 3.80
N LEU A 193 -22.77 -0.55 4.66
CA LEU A 193 -23.18 -0.03 5.97
C LEU A 193 -24.18 1.13 5.83
N GLU A 194 -23.95 2.08 4.93
CA GLU A 194 -24.86 3.22 4.66
C GLU A 194 -26.22 2.77 4.12
N SER A 195 -26.25 1.81 3.23
CA SER A 195 -27.49 1.26 2.66
C SER A 195 -28.25 0.33 3.61
N GLY A 196 -27.58 -0.20 4.64
CA GLY A 196 -28.11 -1.20 5.55
C GLY A 196 -27.99 -2.63 5.03
N ALA A 197 -27.16 -2.88 4.00
CA ALA A 197 -26.79 -4.22 3.56
C ALA A 197 -25.87 -4.89 4.59
N ALA A 198 -25.01 -4.11 5.27
CA ALA A 198 -24.25 -4.51 6.43
C ALA A 198 -24.71 -3.75 7.69
N ASP A 199 -24.52 -4.37 8.85
CA ASP A 199 -24.77 -3.76 10.18
C ASP A 199 -23.50 -3.17 10.79
N ALA A 200 -22.31 -3.72 10.42
CA ALA A 200 -21.01 -3.34 10.95
C ALA A 200 -19.89 -3.61 9.93
N ILE A 201 -18.74 -2.98 10.16
CA ILE A 201 -17.49 -3.20 9.39
C ILE A 201 -16.38 -3.56 10.38
N ALA A 202 -15.64 -4.64 10.09
CA ALA A 202 -14.38 -4.95 10.77
C ALA A 202 -13.23 -4.37 9.97
N MET A 203 -12.38 -3.51 10.59
CA MET A 203 -11.36 -2.77 9.87
C MET A 203 -10.26 -2.20 10.78
N ASP A 204 -9.22 -1.71 10.17
CA ASP A 204 -8.09 -1.03 10.82
C ASP A 204 -8.52 0.28 11.48
N VAL A 205 -8.10 0.51 12.72
CA VAL A 205 -8.48 1.71 13.48
C VAL A 205 -8.01 3.01 12.82
N GLY A 206 -6.83 3.01 12.19
CA GLY A 206 -6.30 4.16 11.46
C GLY A 206 -7.19 4.54 10.27
N VAL A 207 -7.61 3.54 9.49
CA VAL A 207 -8.54 3.73 8.35
C VAL A 207 -9.93 4.13 8.85
N ALA A 208 -10.42 3.51 9.93
CA ALA A 208 -11.69 3.87 10.55
C ALA A 208 -11.71 5.35 10.95
N ASN A 209 -10.68 5.82 11.66
CA ASN A 209 -10.57 7.24 12.07
C ASN A 209 -10.59 8.19 10.87
N TYR A 210 -9.86 7.84 9.78
CA TYR A 210 -9.90 8.62 8.55
C TYR A 210 -11.32 8.68 7.97
N GLN A 211 -11.97 7.54 7.81
CA GLN A 211 -13.30 7.45 7.21
C GLN A 211 -14.34 8.24 8.02
N LEU A 212 -14.31 8.12 9.35
CA LEU A 212 -15.23 8.85 10.25
C LEU A 212 -15.02 10.38 10.14
N ALA A 213 -13.76 10.84 10.08
CA ALA A 213 -13.44 12.26 9.97
C ALA A 213 -13.94 12.86 8.65
N ASN A 214 -13.92 12.09 7.56
CA ASN A 214 -14.20 12.58 6.21
C ASN A 214 -15.64 12.32 5.73
N ARG A 215 -16.42 11.48 6.42
CA ARG A 215 -17.82 11.18 6.06
C ARG A 215 -18.84 12.09 6.72
N GLY A 216 -18.41 13.07 7.55
CA GLY A 216 -19.31 14.06 8.13
C GLY A 216 -20.19 13.52 9.27
N GLY A 217 -19.84 12.38 9.87
CA GLY A 217 -20.54 11.79 11.03
C GLY A 217 -21.50 10.65 10.65
N GLY A 218 -22.26 10.18 11.63
CA GLY A 218 -23.22 9.07 11.46
C GLY A 218 -22.64 7.69 11.71
N PHE A 219 -21.37 7.60 12.11
CA PHE A 219 -20.68 6.34 12.42
C PHE A 219 -19.88 6.47 13.71
N LYS A 220 -19.65 5.34 14.35
CA LYS A 220 -18.78 5.23 15.52
C LYS A 220 -17.96 3.96 15.48
N ILE A 221 -16.79 4.02 16.13
CA ILE A 221 -15.96 2.86 16.43
C ILE A 221 -16.43 2.32 17.79
N LEU A 222 -16.55 0.98 17.93
CA LEU A 222 -16.81 0.35 19.22
C LEU A 222 -15.55 0.42 20.10
N ASP A 223 -15.74 0.60 21.41
CA ASP A 223 -14.63 0.82 22.36
C ASP A 223 -13.63 -0.34 22.44
N LYS A 224 -14.09 -1.59 22.22
CA LYS A 224 -13.26 -2.77 22.36
C LYS A 224 -12.74 -3.22 20.98
N ALA A 225 -11.42 -3.21 20.84
CA ALA A 225 -10.77 -3.76 19.67
C ALA A 225 -10.87 -5.30 19.59
N ILE A 226 -10.86 -5.86 18.39
CA ILE A 226 -10.85 -7.30 18.13
C ILE A 226 -9.45 -7.86 18.36
N SER A 227 -8.42 -7.13 17.89
CA SER A 227 -7.01 -7.48 18.00
C SER A 227 -6.12 -6.25 18.06
N SER A 228 -4.88 -6.44 18.52
CA SER A 228 -3.80 -5.46 18.38
C SER A 228 -2.72 -6.06 17.50
N GLU A 229 -2.08 -5.22 16.70
CA GLU A 229 -1.14 -5.63 15.68
C GLU A 229 -0.13 -4.53 15.37
N GLN A 230 0.85 -4.82 14.51
CA GLN A 230 1.87 -3.88 14.10
C GLN A 230 2.04 -3.88 12.58
N TYR A 231 2.24 -2.70 12.01
CA TYR A 231 2.55 -2.54 10.60
C TYR A 231 4.06 -2.56 10.35
N GLY A 232 4.45 -3.24 9.30
CA GLY A 232 5.79 -3.25 8.74
C GLY A 232 5.77 -3.09 7.23
N ILE A 233 6.95 -2.98 6.63
CA ILE A 233 7.12 -3.01 5.19
C ILE A 233 7.45 -4.44 4.81
N GLY A 234 6.61 -5.04 3.96
CA GLY A 234 6.76 -6.42 3.51
C GLY A 234 7.51 -6.51 2.19
N PHE A 235 8.57 -7.30 2.15
CA PHE A 235 9.34 -7.63 0.96
C PHE A 235 9.19 -9.10 0.62
N LYS A 236 9.43 -9.47 -0.64
CA LYS A 236 9.47 -10.87 -1.04
C LYS A 236 10.39 -11.65 -0.10
N LYS A 237 9.94 -12.82 0.37
CA LYS A 237 10.70 -13.67 1.28
C LYS A 237 12.13 -13.91 0.77
N GLY A 238 13.12 -13.60 1.61
CA GLY A 238 14.54 -13.69 1.30
C GLY A 238 15.15 -12.44 0.67
N ASN A 239 14.37 -11.38 0.37
CA ASN A 239 14.92 -10.12 -0.16
C ASN A 239 15.49 -9.23 0.95
N GLU A 240 16.52 -9.73 1.63
CA GLU A 240 17.19 -9.03 2.73
C GLU A 240 17.91 -7.76 2.25
N GLU A 241 18.44 -7.77 1.02
CA GLU A 241 19.20 -6.64 0.50
C GLU A 241 18.35 -5.38 0.43
N LEU A 242 17.19 -5.44 -0.24
CA LEU A 242 16.32 -4.28 -0.40
C LEU A 242 15.71 -3.87 0.96
N LYS A 243 15.29 -4.84 1.78
CA LYS A 243 14.80 -4.59 3.15
C LYS A 243 15.85 -3.84 3.98
N ASN A 244 17.13 -4.25 3.93
CA ASN A 244 18.20 -3.58 4.66
C ASN A 244 18.43 -2.16 4.13
N GLN A 245 18.44 -1.95 2.80
CA GLN A 245 18.57 -0.61 2.21
C GLN A 245 17.45 0.31 2.70
N VAL A 246 16.19 -0.13 2.66
CA VAL A 246 15.05 0.67 3.15
C VAL A 246 15.16 0.95 4.65
N THR A 247 15.53 -0.07 5.44
CA THR A 247 15.73 0.07 6.90
C THR A 247 16.84 1.08 7.22
N ASP A 248 17.97 1.01 6.53
CA ASP A 248 19.11 1.93 6.74
C ASP A 248 18.72 3.38 6.40
N ALA A 249 17.99 3.57 5.30
CA ALA A 249 17.47 4.89 4.95
C ALA A 249 16.52 5.44 6.01
N LEU A 250 15.54 4.64 6.47
CA LEU A 250 14.59 5.07 7.52
C LEU A 250 15.32 5.42 8.82
N ASN A 251 16.32 4.63 9.24
CA ASN A 251 17.14 4.93 10.43
C ASN A 251 17.88 6.25 10.31
N ASP A 252 18.41 6.57 9.14
CA ASP A 252 19.14 7.82 8.92
C ASP A 252 18.18 9.01 8.77
N LEU A 253 17.03 8.82 8.15
CA LEU A 253 15.96 9.83 8.04
C LEU A 253 15.39 10.18 9.42
N GLU A 254 15.23 9.18 10.31
CA GLU A 254 14.82 9.40 11.69
C GLU A 254 15.83 10.28 12.46
N LYS A 255 17.13 9.92 12.40
CA LYS A 255 18.20 10.73 13.02
C LYS A 255 18.23 12.16 12.51
N LYS A 256 17.83 12.41 11.27
CA LYS A 256 17.74 13.74 10.65
C LYS A 256 16.44 14.48 10.98
N GLY A 257 15.50 13.86 11.69
CA GLY A 257 14.19 14.44 12.02
C GLY A 257 13.18 14.45 10.87
N ILE A 258 13.51 13.86 9.71
CA ILE A 258 12.64 13.88 8.50
C ILE A 258 11.39 13.04 8.74
N LEU A 259 11.50 11.88 9.41
CA LEU A 259 10.32 11.06 9.72
C LEU A 259 9.37 11.79 10.67
N GLU A 260 9.89 12.51 11.67
CA GLU A 260 9.09 13.34 12.58
C GLU A 260 8.35 14.46 11.82
N GLU A 261 8.99 15.08 10.82
CA GLU A 261 8.34 16.09 9.97
C GLU A 261 7.18 15.49 9.15
N ILE A 262 7.35 14.29 8.60
CA ILE A 262 6.29 13.58 7.88
C ILE A 262 5.12 13.23 8.82
N ILE A 263 5.42 12.71 10.01
CA ILE A 263 4.40 12.39 11.02
C ILE A 263 3.63 13.66 11.39
N LYS A 264 4.29 14.76 11.71
CA LYS A 264 3.65 16.04 12.05
C LYS A 264 2.81 16.59 10.89
N LYS A 265 3.32 16.51 9.66
CA LYS A 265 2.57 16.91 8.46
C LYS A 265 1.23 16.19 8.35
N TRP A 266 1.25 14.88 8.55
CA TRP A 266 0.04 14.06 8.46
C TRP A 266 -0.85 14.23 9.69
N SER A 267 -0.29 14.27 10.89
CA SER A 267 -1.05 14.46 12.15
C SER A 267 -1.82 15.78 12.19
N ALA A 268 -1.28 16.84 11.57
CA ALA A 268 -1.93 18.14 11.49
C ALA A 268 -2.97 18.25 10.36
N LYS A 269 -3.01 17.28 9.43
CA LYS A 269 -3.94 17.29 8.30
C LYS A 269 -5.38 17.14 8.78
N ASP A 270 -6.31 17.74 8.05
CA ASP A 270 -7.75 17.67 8.31
C ASP A 270 -8.12 18.01 9.79
N ASN A 271 -7.55 19.13 10.28
CA ASN A 271 -7.74 19.63 11.64
C ASN A 271 -7.32 18.64 12.75
N GLY A 272 -6.29 17.83 12.49
CA GLY A 272 -5.73 16.88 13.44
C GLY A 272 -6.47 15.53 13.48
N ALA A 273 -7.27 15.24 12.46
CA ALA A 273 -7.96 13.94 12.33
C ALA A 273 -7.01 12.73 12.38
N TYR A 274 -5.74 12.93 12.00
CA TYR A 274 -4.72 11.87 11.98
C TYR A 274 -3.67 12.01 13.08
N SER A 275 -3.99 12.75 14.15
CA SER A 275 -3.10 12.91 15.31
C SER A 275 -2.72 11.58 15.99
N PHE A 276 -3.50 10.52 15.76
CA PHE A 276 -3.16 9.17 16.23
C PHE A 276 -1.80 8.67 15.67
N LEU A 277 -1.33 9.15 14.52
CA LEU A 277 -0.03 8.77 13.95
C LEU A 277 1.14 9.13 14.89
N GLU A 278 1.04 10.22 15.68
CA GLU A 278 2.07 10.58 16.65
C GLU A 278 2.16 9.58 17.81
N THR A 279 1.03 9.01 18.21
CA THR A 279 0.95 8.06 19.32
C THR A 279 1.19 6.63 18.93
N THR A 280 0.85 6.26 17.70
CA THR A 280 1.00 4.90 17.15
C THR A 280 2.34 4.66 16.46
N TRP A 281 3.08 5.72 16.09
CA TRP A 281 4.41 5.60 15.53
C TRP A 281 5.36 4.88 16.50
N CYS A 282 5.90 3.74 16.10
CA CYS A 282 6.73 2.88 16.98
C CYS A 282 8.11 2.53 16.43
N TRP A 283 8.54 3.12 15.31
CA TRP A 283 9.87 2.89 14.73
C TRP A 283 10.97 3.14 15.77
N ASN A 284 11.85 2.12 16.00
CA ASN A 284 12.92 2.15 16.98
C ASN A 284 12.49 2.45 18.45
N LYS A 285 11.20 2.46 18.77
CA LYS A 285 10.75 2.50 20.18
C LYS A 285 10.87 1.09 20.75
N LYS A 286 11.66 0.98 21.83
CA LYS A 286 11.81 -0.27 22.62
C LYS A 286 10.76 -0.31 23.72
#